data_2d088e591d4f4dc201eb6f0c85f0f841
#
_entry.id   2d088e591d4f4dc201eb6f0c85f0f841
#
_cell.length_a   1.000
_cell.length_b   1.000
_cell.length_c   1.000
_cell.angle_alpha   90.00
_cell.angle_beta   90.00
_cell.angle_gamma   90.00
#
_symmetry.space_group_name_H-M   'P 1'
#
loop_
_entity.id
_entity.type
_entity.pdbx_description
1 polymer ?
#
loop_
_entity_poly.entity_id
_entity_poly.type
_entity_poly.pdbx_seq_one_letter_code
_entity_poly.pdbx_strand_id
1 'polypeptide(L)'
;VTTRKTTQKAAATGSAAKTPAAGAGSTRKTASSDRMHDIFAPTAPDTPPVLGPAESTADDARSAAGAPVSGPDEATWAYAEGFHRERSEIARAREAAEQLDTVPVSPGVASTLTFLARAARARSVVEIGSGAGVSGLALYAGMAPDGVLTSIDSDSELQRVARRMFRDAGIPSNRIRLIGGDALTVMPKLSDAAYDLVFVDGDMLDCGEYIEQAQRLLRPDGVLVVNNALWYNLVADPENEDNETIVIREALDAVSSMDDAWVPALLPVGNGLLVASRRAS
;
A
#
# COMPACT_ATOMS: atom_id res chain seq x y z
N VAL A 1 20.32 32.85 54.15
CA VAL A 1 21.37 32.05 54.81
C VAL A 1 21.85 31.05 53.77
N THR A 2 22.85 31.41 52.88
CA THR A 2 24.28 31.17 53.02
C THR A 2 24.58 29.68 53.24
N THR A 3 25.30 28.96 52.40
CA THR A 3 26.70 28.94 51.95
C THR A 3 26.92 27.80 50.97
N ARG A 4 27.47 27.96 49.78
CA ARG A 4 28.81 27.78 49.19
C ARG A 4 29.72 26.71 49.81
N LYS A 5 30.27 25.81 48.94
CA LYS A 5 31.71 25.49 48.65
C LYS A 5 31.76 24.18 47.88
N THR A 6 32.29 24.09 46.67
CA THR A 6 33.61 24.27 46.11
C THR A 6 34.49 23.00 46.15
N THR A 7 34.89 22.56 44.94
CA THR A 7 36.17 22.05 44.39
C THR A 7 36.81 20.75 44.89
N GLN A 8 37.23 19.88 43.94
CA GLN A 8 38.62 19.58 43.49
C GLN A 8 38.58 18.29 42.64
N LYS A 9 38.95 18.15 41.39
CA LYS A 9 40.19 18.23 40.63
C LYS A 9 41.37 17.35 41.13
N ALA A 10 41.65 16.28 40.33
CA ALA A 10 42.98 15.67 40.05
C ALA A 10 42.73 14.61 38.93
N ALA A 11 43.23 14.60 37.79
CA ALA A 11 44.50 14.85 37.06
C ALA A 11 45.51 13.70 37.19
N ALA A 12 45.87 13.21 35.99
CA ALA A 12 47.16 12.66 35.49
C ALA A 12 47.45 11.18 35.84
N THR A 13 48.02 10.34 35.04
CA THR A 13 49.06 10.24 34.01
C THR A 13 49.08 8.77 33.58
N GLY A 14 49.28 8.28 32.38
CA GLY A 14 50.30 8.49 31.42
C GLY A 14 51.04 7.21 31.11
N SER A 15 51.47 7.02 29.90
CA SER A 15 52.50 6.13 29.36
C SER A 15 51.98 5.11 28.36
N ALA A 16 52.08 5.28 27.09
CA ALA A 16 53.18 5.26 26.11
C ALA A 16 53.73 3.86 25.77
N ALA A 17 53.60 3.58 24.49
CA ALA A 17 54.50 2.91 23.55
C ALA A 17 54.69 1.40 23.58
N LYS A 18 54.38 0.76 22.44
CA LYS A 18 55.39 0.21 21.49
C LYS A 18 54.71 -0.48 20.31
N THR A 19 54.98 0.10 19.14
CA THR A 19 54.99 -0.65 17.87
C THR A 19 56.28 -1.49 17.81
N PRO A 20 56.31 -2.57 17.05
CA PRO A 20 57.15 -2.53 15.86
C PRO A 20 56.53 -3.11 14.60
N ALA A 21 57.18 -2.70 13.54
CA ALA A 21 56.89 -2.74 12.15
C ALA A 21 57.22 -4.09 11.46
N ALA A 22 56.73 -4.13 10.24
CA ALA A 22 57.32 -4.69 9.01
C ALA A 22 57.02 -6.15 8.63
N GLY A 23 56.46 -6.26 7.41
CA GLY A 23 56.69 -7.45 6.60
C GLY A 23 55.67 -7.58 5.44
N ALA A 24 56.04 -6.92 4.31
CA ALA A 24 55.99 -7.44 2.94
C ALA A 24 54.65 -7.97 2.35
N GLY A 25 54.15 -7.24 1.40
CA GLY A 25 53.98 -7.62 -0.01
C GLY A 25 53.00 -8.75 -0.34
N SER A 26 51.93 -8.43 -1.02
CA SER A 26 51.55 -9.18 -2.22
C SER A 26 50.29 -8.62 -2.88
N THR A 27 50.50 -8.10 -4.08
CA THR A 27 49.65 -8.19 -5.26
C THR A 27 48.13 -7.94 -5.09
N ARG A 28 47.73 -6.75 -5.49
CA ARG A 28 46.42 -6.40 -6.01
C ARG A 28 46.05 -7.38 -7.14
N LYS A 29 45.14 -8.30 -6.86
CA LYS A 29 44.36 -8.98 -7.91
C LYS A 29 43.06 -8.21 -8.08
N THR A 30 42.93 -7.64 -9.25
CA THR A 30 41.68 -7.13 -9.83
C THR A 30 40.63 -8.25 -9.78
N ALA A 31 39.63 -8.12 -8.92
CA ALA A 31 38.48 -9.00 -8.93
C ALA A 31 37.57 -8.54 -10.08
N SER A 32 37.54 -9.37 -11.07
CA SER A 32 36.76 -9.37 -12.29
C SER A 32 35.25 -9.29 -11.99
N SER A 33 34.57 -8.71 -12.97
CA SER A 33 33.14 -8.43 -13.08
C SER A 33 32.18 -9.65 -13.07
N ASP A 34 32.60 -10.80 -12.58
CA ASP A 34 31.82 -12.05 -12.69
C ASP A 34 30.91 -12.39 -11.50
N ARG A 35 30.77 -11.51 -10.51
CA ARG A 35 29.90 -11.77 -9.35
C ARG A 35 28.49 -11.20 -9.45
N MET A 36 28.11 -10.67 -10.61
CA MET A 36 26.75 -10.09 -10.78
C MET A 36 25.74 -11.06 -11.43
N HIS A 37 26.20 -12.25 -11.88
CA HIS A 37 25.35 -13.24 -12.52
C HIS A 37 24.79 -14.32 -11.59
N ASP A 38 25.38 -14.53 -10.41
CA ASP A 38 24.95 -15.63 -9.52
C ASP A 38 23.79 -15.24 -8.55
N ILE A 39 23.33 -14.00 -8.55
CA ILE A 39 22.22 -13.57 -7.67
C ILE A 39 20.84 -13.83 -8.31
N PHE A 40 20.79 -14.17 -9.60
CA PHE A 40 19.56 -14.43 -10.35
C PHE A 40 19.45 -15.87 -10.89
N ALA A 41 20.13 -16.83 -10.29
CA ALA A 41 19.82 -18.21 -10.59
C ALA A 41 18.47 -18.56 -9.94
N PRO A 42 17.38 -18.79 -10.72
CA PRO A 42 16.14 -19.27 -10.13
C PRO A 42 16.41 -20.65 -9.58
N THR A 43 16.27 -20.82 -8.26
CA THR A 43 16.00 -22.15 -7.70
C THR A 43 14.74 -22.63 -8.39
N ALA A 44 14.85 -23.69 -9.18
CA ALA A 44 13.73 -24.27 -9.89
C ALA A 44 12.60 -24.52 -8.88
N PRO A 45 11.39 -23.95 -9.07
CA PRO A 45 10.25 -24.39 -8.32
C PRO A 45 9.94 -25.83 -8.71
N ASP A 46 9.50 -26.64 -7.76
CA ASP A 46 8.89 -27.92 -8.02
C ASP A 46 7.88 -27.73 -9.16
N THR A 47 8.12 -28.44 -10.24
CA THR A 47 7.35 -28.33 -11.48
C THR A 47 5.88 -28.58 -11.15
N PRO A 48 4.95 -27.62 -11.39
CA PRO A 48 3.54 -27.93 -11.29
C PRO A 48 3.22 -29.04 -12.30
N PRO A 49 2.23 -29.91 -12.04
CA PRO A 49 1.89 -30.99 -12.94
C PRO A 49 1.61 -30.41 -14.33
N VAL A 50 2.36 -30.88 -15.31
CA VAL A 50 2.11 -30.57 -16.71
C VAL A 50 0.74 -31.14 -17.05
N LEU A 51 -0.27 -30.30 -17.08
CA LEU A 51 -1.53 -30.64 -17.75
C LEU A 51 -1.15 -30.85 -19.22
N GLY A 52 -1.26 -32.09 -19.68
CA GLY A 52 -1.07 -32.43 -21.07
C GLY A 52 -1.95 -31.55 -21.96
N PRO A 53 -1.58 -31.32 -23.21
CA PRO A 53 -2.38 -30.48 -24.10
C PRO A 53 -3.79 -31.09 -24.20
N ALA A 54 -4.79 -30.38 -23.67
CA ALA A 54 -6.15 -30.63 -24.06
C ALA A 54 -6.20 -30.36 -25.57
N GLU A 55 -6.49 -31.37 -26.38
CA GLU A 55 -6.78 -31.22 -27.79
C GLU A 55 -8.10 -30.41 -27.93
N SER A 56 -8.00 -29.09 -27.76
CA SER A 56 -9.05 -28.16 -28.15
C SER A 56 -8.94 -28.00 -29.65
N THR A 57 -9.91 -28.54 -30.38
CA THR A 57 -9.98 -28.35 -31.82
C THR A 57 -10.30 -26.88 -32.13
N ALA A 58 -9.85 -26.39 -33.28
CA ALA A 58 -10.09 -25.01 -33.71
C ALA A 58 -11.59 -24.63 -33.80
N ASP A 59 -12.47 -25.62 -33.83
CA ASP A 59 -13.92 -25.45 -33.82
C ASP A 59 -14.46 -25.15 -32.42
N ASP A 60 -13.85 -25.69 -31.33
CA ASP A 60 -14.21 -25.35 -29.95
C ASP A 60 -13.90 -23.90 -29.64
N ALA A 61 -12.77 -23.37 -30.15
CA ALA A 61 -12.40 -21.97 -29.97
C ALA A 61 -13.34 -21.00 -30.73
N ARG A 62 -13.90 -21.41 -31.86
CA ARG A 62 -14.88 -20.61 -32.62
C ARG A 62 -16.26 -20.65 -32.02
N SER A 63 -16.66 -21.76 -31.39
CA SER A 63 -17.94 -21.88 -30.66
C SER A 63 -17.97 -21.04 -29.40
N ALA A 64 -16.82 -20.83 -28.73
CA ALA A 64 -16.71 -20.00 -27.55
C ALA A 64 -16.77 -18.49 -27.85
N ALA A 65 -16.55 -18.07 -29.12
CA ALA A 65 -16.53 -16.64 -29.50
C ALA A 65 -17.90 -15.93 -29.46
N GLY A 66 -18.98 -16.64 -29.15
CA GLY A 66 -20.33 -16.09 -29.03
C GLY A 66 -21.02 -16.38 -27.70
N ALA A 67 -20.37 -17.11 -26.78
CA ALA A 67 -20.90 -17.31 -25.44
C ALA A 67 -20.70 -16.04 -24.59
N PRO A 68 -21.70 -15.61 -23.79
CA PRO A 68 -21.48 -14.52 -22.84
C PRO A 68 -20.31 -14.90 -21.95
N VAL A 69 -19.34 -13.99 -21.83
CA VAL A 69 -18.19 -14.17 -20.93
C VAL A 69 -18.76 -14.26 -19.51
N SER A 70 -18.79 -15.45 -18.94
CA SER A 70 -19.11 -15.61 -17.52
C SER A 70 -18.01 -14.95 -16.70
N GLY A 71 -18.38 -14.26 -15.63
CA GLY A 71 -17.41 -13.71 -14.67
C GLY A 71 -16.50 -14.82 -14.13
N PRO A 72 -15.37 -14.46 -13.49
CA PRO A 72 -14.48 -15.43 -12.87
C PRO A 72 -15.21 -16.28 -11.84
N ASP A 73 -14.96 -17.58 -11.84
CA ASP A 73 -15.40 -18.47 -10.76
C ASP A 73 -14.53 -18.29 -9.50
N GLU A 74 -14.94 -18.93 -8.40
CA GLU A 74 -14.26 -18.82 -7.10
C GLU A 74 -12.76 -19.22 -7.19
N ALA A 75 -12.44 -20.26 -7.96
CA ALA A 75 -11.06 -20.71 -8.12
C ALA A 75 -10.21 -19.70 -8.89
N THR A 76 -10.74 -19.14 -9.95
CA THR A 76 -10.10 -18.07 -10.72
C THR A 76 -9.92 -16.81 -9.88
N TRP A 77 -10.92 -16.48 -9.07
CA TRP A 77 -10.87 -15.36 -8.15
C TRP A 77 -9.77 -15.55 -7.09
N ALA A 78 -9.76 -16.70 -6.42
CA ALA A 78 -8.72 -17.04 -5.44
C ALA A 78 -7.31 -17.03 -6.04
N TYR A 79 -7.16 -17.50 -7.28
CA TYR A 79 -5.89 -17.42 -8.00
C TYR A 79 -5.45 -15.99 -8.24
N ALA A 80 -6.36 -15.11 -8.67
CA ALA A 80 -6.05 -13.69 -8.91
C ALA A 80 -5.68 -12.96 -7.61
N GLU A 81 -6.41 -13.20 -6.53
CA GLU A 81 -6.11 -12.64 -5.19
C GLU A 81 -4.73 -13.08 -4.67
N GLY A 82 -4.36 -14.34 -4.91
CA GLY A 82 -3.06 -14.90 -4.49
C GLY A 82 -1.95 -14.77 -5.52
N PHE A 83 -2.17 -14.12 -6.65
CA PHE A 83 -1.21 -14.08 -7.76
C PHE A 83 0.15 -13.50 -7.39
N HIS A 84 0.19 -12.45 -6.59
CA HIS A 84 1.43 -11.86 -6.10
C HIS A 84 1.70 -12.29 -4.66
N ARG A 85 2.86 -12.91 -4.42
CA ARG A 85 3.26 -13.28 -3.06
C ARG A 85 3.45 -12.04 -2.20
N GLU A 86 2.69 -11.96 -1.13
CA GLU A 86 2.75 -10.85 -0.19
C GLU A 86 4.14 -10.76 0.48
N ARG A 87 4.65 -9.55 0.63
CA ARG A 87 5.92 -9.29 1.33
C ARG A 87 5.79 -9.61 2.81
N SER A 88 6.85 -10.09 3.42
CA SER A 88 6.83 -10.55 4.82
C SER A 88 6.41 -9.48 5.84
N GLU A 89 6.73 -8.22 5.58
CA GLU A 89 6.32 -7.09 6.42
C GLU A 89 4.80 -6.83 6.35
N ILE A 90 4.19 -7.00 5.17
CA ILE A 90 2.74 -6.86 4.98
C ILE A 90 2.03 -8.04 5.64
N ALA A 91 2.52 -9.27 5.44
CA ALA A 91 1.97 -10.47 6.08
C ALA A 91 1.95 -10.34 7.62
N ARG A 92 3.05 -9.85 8.23
CA ARG A 92 3.07 -9.60 9.68
C ARG A 92 2.08 -8.53 10.15
N ALA A 93 1.86 -7.49 9.33
CA ALA A 93 0.84 -6.49 9.65
C ALA A 93 -0.58 -7.08 9.57
N ARG A 94 -0.81 -7.98 8.61
CA ARG A 94 -2.07 -8.73 8.47
C ARG A 94 -2.33 -9.63 9.68
N GLU A 95 -1.36 -10.42 10.10
CA GLU A 95 -1.44 -11.23 11.31
C GLU A 95 -1.74 -10.36 12.55
N ALA A 96 -1.16 -9.17 12.63
CA ALA A 96 -1.42 -8.24 13.72
C ALA A 96 -2.83 -7.62 13.66
N ALA A 97 -3.39 -7.39 12.45
CA ALA A 97 -4.76 -6.94 12.26
C ALA A 97 -5.77 -8.01 12.73
N GLU A 98 -5.55 -9.26 12.34
CA GLU A 98 -6.38 -10.40 12.75
C GLU A 98 -6.42 -10.58 14.27
N GLN A 99 -5.29 -10.34 14.97
CA GLN A 99 -5.22 -10.38 16.44
C GLN A 99 -6.01 -9.26 17.13
N LEU A 100 -6.41 -8.24 16.38
CA LEU A 100 -7.21 -7.09 16.85
C LEU A 100 -8.65 -7.12 16.30
N ASP A 101 -9.08 -8.29 15.77
CA ASP A 101 -10.41 -8.49 15.19
C ASP A 101 -10.74 -7.45 14.09
N THR A 102 -9.72 -6.97 13.35
CA THR A 102 -9.92 -6.07 12.22
C THR A 102 -9.68 -6.78 10.89
N VAL A 103 -10.42 -6.38 9.86
CA VAL A 103 -10.32 -6.95 8.51
C VAL A 103 -9.45 -6.04 7.65
N PRO A 104 -8.18 -6.40 7.39
CA PRO A 104 -7.33 -5.62 6.50
C PRO A 104 -7.71 -5.84 5.03
N VAL A 105 -7.28 -4.94 4.16
CA VAL A 105 -7.41 -5.10 2.70
C VAL A 105 -6.93 -6.48 2.24
N SER A 106 -7.57 -7.06 1.22
CA SER A 106 -7.18 -8.37 0.67
C SER A 106 -5.76 -8.33 0.05
N PRO A 107 -5.12 -9.49 -0.16
CA PRO A 107 -3.83 -9.54 -0.85
C PRO A 107 -3.89 -8.96 -2.28
N GLY A 108 -4.98 -9.17 -2.99
CA GLY A 108 -5.22 -8.59 -4.32
C GLY A 108 -5.29 -7.06 -4.27
N VAL A 109 -6.03 -6.50 -3.29
CA VAL A 109 -6.07 -5.05 -3.07
C VAL A 109 -4.70 -4.52 -2.69
N ALA A 110 -3.97 -5.15 -1.76
CA ALA A 110 -2.64 -4.73 -1.36
C ALA A 110 -1.64 -4.69 -2.54
N SER A 111 -1.66 -5.71 -3.41
CA SER A 111 -0.83 -5.74 -4.61
C SER A 111 -1.24 -4.66 -5.63
N THR A 112 -2.54 -4.41 -5.77
CA THR A 112 -3.07 -3.33 -6.63
C THR A 112 -2.65 -1.95 -6.13
N LEU A 113 -2.71 -1.70 -4.81
CA LEU A 113 -2.21 -0.45 -4.21
C LEU A 113 -0.72 -0.24 -4.48
N THR A 114 0.09 -1.29 -4.34
CA THR A 114 1.52 -1.25 -4.68
C THR A 114 1.74 -0.89 -6.14
N PHE A 115 0.98 -1.52 -7.05
CA PHE A 115 1.04 -1.24 -8.49
C PHE A 115 0.64 0.21 -8.80
N LEU A 116 -0.50 0.69 -8.27
CA LEU A 116 -1.00 2.04 -8.52
C LEU A 116 -0.04 3.11 -7.99
N ALA A 117 0.48 2.96 -6.76
CA ALA A 117 1.47 3.87 -6.21
C ALA A 117 2.75 3.92 -7.08
N ARG A 118 3.16 2.77 -7.65
CA ARG A 118 4.31 2.70 -8.57
C ARG A 118 4.00 3.33 -9.91
N ALA A 119 2.84 3.04 -10.51
CA ALA A 119 2.42 3.56 -11.81
C ALA A 119 2.30 5.10 -11.77
N ALA A 120 1.70 5.63 -10.69
CA ALA A 120 1.60 7.05 -10.44
C ALA A 120 2.94 7.71 -10.04
N ARG A 121 4.01 6.93 -9.81
CA ARG A 121 5.28 7.40 -9.24
C ARG A 121 5.06 8.23 -7.97
N ALA A 122 4.13 7.77 -7.13
CA ALA A 122 3.63 8.54 -6.01
C ALA A 122 4.74 8.90 -5.01
N ARG A 123 4.81 10.18 -4.64
CA ARG A 123 5.70 10.75 -3.63
C ARG A 123 4.96 11.24 -2.42
N SER A 124 3.73 11.69 -2.61
CA SER A 124 2.87 12.23 -1.56
C SER A 124 1.55 11.49 -1.59
N VAL A 125 1.30 10.68 -0.57
CA VAL A 125 0.13 9.81 -0.48
C VAL A 125 -0.64 10.12 0.81
N VAL A 126 -1.97 10.15 0.71
CA VAL A 126 -2.86 10.17 1.87
C VAL A 126 -3.60 8.84 1.93
N GLU A 127 -3.70 8.28 3.11
CA GLU A 127 -4.50 7.10 3.43
C GLU A 127 -5.50 7.44 4.54
N ILE A 128 -6.75 7.11 4.34
CA ILE A 128 -7.82 7.16 5.32
C ILE A 128 -8.10 5.72 5.76
N GLY A 129 -7.96 5.45 7.06
CA GLY A 129 -8.00 4.10 7.60
C GLY A 129 -6.60 3.44 7.61
N SER A 130 -5.80 3.70 8.64
CA SER A 130 -4.49 3.07 8.81
C SER A 130 -4.58 1.58 9.10
N GLY A 131 -5.62 1.19 9.83
CA GLY A 131 -5.71 -0.13 10.42
C GLY A 131 -4.42 -0.53 11.13
N ALA A 132 -4.00 -1.78 10.99
CA ALA A 132 -2.70 -2.26 11.48
C ALA A 132 -1.52 -1.96 10.55
N GLY A 133 -1.74 -1.23 9.43
CA GLY A 133 -0.71 -0.78 8.50
C GLY A 133 -0.51 -1.64 7.25
N VAL A 134 -1.41 -2.55 6.93
CA VAL A 134 -1.33 -3.44 5.75
C VAL A 134 -1.32 -2.63 4.46
N SER A 135 -2.35 -1.81 4.24
CA SER A 135 -2.50 -0.94 3.08
C SER A 135 -1.38 0.09 2.99
N GLY A 136 -1.02 0.71 4.12
CA GLY A 136 0.07 1.68 4.17
C GLY A 136 1.43 1.09 3.80
N LEU A 137 1.74 -0.14 4.21
CA LEU A 137 2.95 -0.88 3.80
C LEU A 137 2.92 -1.20 2.31
N ALA A 138 1.76 -1.59 1.77
CA ALA A 138 1.57 -1.87 0.36
C ALA A 138 1.76 -0.62 -0.50
N LEU A 139 1.13 0.49 -0.13
CA LEU A 139 1.32 1.80 -0.76
C LEU A 139 2.79 2.21 -0.74
N TYR A 140 3.43 2.14 0.44
CA TYR A 140 4.82 2.53 0.60
C TYR A 140 5.77 1.70 -0.27
N ALA A 141 5.51 0.41 -0.44
CA ALA A 141 6.31 -0.48 -1.31
C ALA A 141 6.29 -0.05 -2.78
N GLY A 142 5.20 0.58 -3.24
CA GLY A 142 5.07 1.12 -4.61
C GLY A 142 5.57 2.55 -4.77
N MET A 143 5.61 3.35 -3.71
CA MET A 143 5.98 4.77 -3.75
C MET A 143 7.41 5.01 -4.20
N ALA A 144 7.68 6.24 -4.63
CA ALA A 144 9.03 6.70 -4.91
C ALA A 144 9.92 6.64 -3.65
N PRO A 145 11.25 6.41 -3.79
CA PRO A 145 12.16 6.23 -2.65
C PRO A 145 12.19 7.41 -1.66
N ASP A 146 11.81 8.60 -2.08
CA ASP A 146 11.73 9.81 -1.27
C ASP A 146 10.28 10.23 -0.90
N GLY A 147 9.27 9.38 -1.21
CA GLY A 147 7.85 9.65 -0.93
C GLY A 147 7.50 9.66 0.56
N VAL A 148 6.44 10.33 0.91
CA VAL A 148 5.88 10.43 2.27
C VAL A 148 4.44 9.94 2.25
N LEU A 149 4.11 9.00 3.13
CA LEU A 149 2.76 8.56 3.40
C LEU A 149 2.20 9.32 4.60
N THR A 150 1.04 9.94 4.44
CA THR A 150 0.23 10.48 5.53
C THR A 150 -0.96 9.54 5.72
N SER A 151 -1.07 8.93 6.88
CA SER A 151 -2.10 7.93 7.19
C SER A 151 -2.91 8.38 8.41
N ILE A 152 -4.23 8.40 8.25
CA ILE A 152 -5.19 8.96 9.21
C ILE A 152 -6.06 7.83 9.73
N ASP A 153 -6.24 7.76 11.04
CA ASP A 153 -7.12 6.80 11.68
C ASP A 153 -7.63 7.35 13.01
N SER A 154 -8.88 7.09 13.31
CA SER A 154 -9.46 7.46 14.61
C SER A 154 -9.09 6.49 15.73
N ASP A 155 -8.72 5.24 15.40
CA ASP A 155 -8.34 4.23 16.37
C ASP A 155 -6.84 4.34 16.74
N SER A 156 -6.62 4.81 17.96
CA SER A 156 -5.26 4.99 18.49
C SER A 156 -4.53 3.68 18.76
N GLU A 157 -5.24 2.58 19.00
CA GLU A 157 -4.64 1.27 19.20
C GLU A 157 -4.13 0.69 17.88
N LEU A 158 -4.94 0.73 16.83
CA LEU A 158 -4.56 0.35 15.48
C LEU A 158 -3.39 1.19 14.99
N GLN A 159 -3.42 2.51 15.17
CA GLN A 159 -2.28 3.37 14.82
C GLN A 159 -0.99 3.04 15.58
N ARG A 160 -1.10 2.62 16.81
CA ARG A 160 0.08 2.19 17.59
C ARG A 160 0.69 0.91 16.98
N VAL A 161 -0.16 -0.01 16.53
CA VAL A 161 0.29 -1.22 15.82
C VAL A 161 0.89 -0.86 14.46
N ALA A 162 0.21 -0.06 13.64
CA ALA A 162 0.73 0.40 12.35
C ALA A 162 2.11 1.05 12.49
N ARG A 163 2.29 1.94 13.48
CA ARG A 163 3.59 2.58 13.78
C ARG A 163 4.68 1.56 14.07
N ARG A 164 4.37 0.48 14.78
CA ARG A 164 5.30 -0.62 15.04
C ARG A 164 5.63 -1.36 13.75
N MET A 165 4.62 -1.69 12.93
CA MET A 165 4.82 -2.40 11.66
C MET A 165 5.69 -1.61 10.69
N PHE A 166 5.45 -0.31 10.53
CA PHE A 166 6.29 0.56 9.69
C PHE A 166 7.75 0.61 10.18
N ARG A 167 7.95 0.74 11.49
CA ARG A 167 9.31 0.74 12.07
C ARG A 167 10.01 -0.60 11.86
N ASP A 168 9.32 -1.71 12.08
CA ASP A 168 9.85 -3.06 11.97
C ASP A 168 10.13 -3.44 10.49
N ALA A 169 9.46 -2.78 9.55
CA ALA A 169 9.76 -2.81 8.11
C ALA A 169 10.96 -1.91 7.72
N GLY A 170 11.59 -1.22 8.69
CA GLY A 170 12.75 -0.37 8.44
C GLY A 170 12.42 0.97 7.78
N ILE A 171 11.15 1.41 7.80
CA ILE A 171 10.74 2.67 7.18
C ILE A 171 11.13 3.84 8.10
N PRO A 172 11.87 4.84 7.60
CA PRO A 172 12.25 6.00 8.38
C PRO A 172 11.03 6.79 8.87
N SER A 173 11.05 7.24 10.12
CA SER A 173 9.92 7.93 10.76
C SER A 173 9.50 9.24 10.08
N ASN A 174 10.42 9.89 9.37
CA ASN A 174 10.15 11.11 8.59
C ASN A 174 9.45 10.84 7.25
N ARG A 175 9.24 9.56 6.90
CA ARG A 175 8.57 9.13 5.67
C ARG A 175 7.12 8.69 5.92
N ILE A 176 6.72 8.56 7.18
CA ILE A 176 5.38 8.17 7.61
C ILE A 176 4.85 9.21 8.60
N ARG A 177 3.70 9.78 8.28
CA ARG A 177 2.94 10.67 9.18
C ARG A 177 1.68 9.94 9.59
N LEU A 178 1.64 9.43 10.82
CA LEU A 178 0.43 8.88 11.42
C LEU A 178 -0.29 9.98 12.18
N ILE A 179 -1.50 10.30 11.77
CA ILE A 179 -2.35 11.35 12.35
C ILE A 179 -3.55 10.68 13.00
N GLY A 180 -3.65 10.78 14.34
CA GLY A 180 -4.80 10.29 15.10
C GLY A 180 -5.96 11.25 15.02
N GLY A 181 -7.16 10.75 14.66
CA GLY A 181 -8.38 11.52 14.65
C GLY A 181 -9.31 11.16 13.51
N ASP A 182 -10.48 11.72 13.56
CA ASP A 182 -11.48 11.62 12.51
C ASP A 182 -10.99 12.24 11.20
N ALA A 183 -11.16 11.51 10.08
CA ALA A 183 -10.58 11.89 8.80
C ALA A 183 -11.21 13.17 8.24
N LEU A 184 -12.52 13.37 8.38
CA LEU A 184 -13.19 14.58 7.91
C LEU A 184 -12.80 15.82 8.73
N THR A 185 -12.31 15.64 9.94
CA THR A 185 -11.71 16.71 10.76
C THR A 185 -10.25 16.99 10.37
N VAL A 186 -9.51 16.01 9.89
CA VAL A 186 -8.07 16.12 9.54
C VAL A 186 -7.87 16.58 8.11
N MET A 187 -8.58 15.99 7.14
CA MET A 187 -8.41 16.25 5.70
C MET A 187 -8.51 17.73 5.31
N PRO A 188 -9.43 18.54 5.87
CA PRO A 188 -9.50 19.98 5.57
C PRO A 188 -8.24 20.78 5.91
N LYS A 189 -7.35 20.23 6.78
CA LYS A 189 -6.09 20.87 7.19
C LYS A 189 -4.91 20.48 6.28
N LEU A 190 -5.13 19.54 5.36
CA LEU A 190 -4.15 19.13 4.38
C LEU A 190 -4.14 20.08 3.18
N SER A 191 -2.99 20.15 2.50
CA SER A 191 -2.77 21.09 1.39
C SER A 191 -3.48 20.65 0.12
N ASP A 192 -4.10 21.59 -0.58
CA ASP A 192 -4.75 21.39 -1.87
C ASP A 192 -3.75 21.01 -2.96
N ALA A 193 -4.15 20.16 -3.90
CA ALA A 193 -3.39 19.77 -5.09
C ALA A 193 -1.93 19.34 -4.78
N ALA A 194 -1.73 18.70 -3.63
CA ALA A 194 -0.39 18.34 -3.13
C ALA A 194 -0.10 16.83 -3.14
N TYR A 195 -1.10 16.01 -3.45
CA TYR A 195 -0.99 14.56 -3.32
C TYR A 195 -1.10 13.84 -4.66
N ASP A 196 -0.34 12.78 -4.80
CA ASP A 196 -0.29 11.94 -6.00
C ASP A 196 -1.33 10.84 -5.96
N LEU A 197 -1.65 10.37 -4.75
CA LEU A 197 -2.63 9.32 -4.51
C LEU A 197 -3.33 9.56 -3.18
N VAL A 198 -4.65 9.38 -3.18
CA VAL A 198 -5.49 9.30 -1.97
C VAL A 198 -6.14 7.94 -1.96
N PHE A 199 -5.94 7.19 -0.88
CA PHE A 199 -6.57 5.90 -0.62
C PHE A 199 -7.58 6.04 0.51
N VAL A 200 -8.80 5.55 0.27
CA VAL A 200 -9.93 5.62 1.21
C VAL A 200 -10.31 4.20 1.61
N ASP A 201 -10.20 3.91 2.90
CA ASP A 201 -10.62 2.67 3.56
C ASP A 201 -11.18 3.02 4.96
N GLY A 202 -11.99 4.08 5.01
CA GLY A 202 -12.65 4.57 6.21
C GLY A 202 -14.10 4.11 6.31
N ASP A 203 -14.90 4.83 7.11
CA ASP A 203 -16.33 4.59 7.22
C ASP A 203 -17.01 4.88 5.87
N MET A 204 -17.71 3.89 5.33
CA MET A 204 -18.34 4.02 4.02
C MET A 204 -19.56 4.94 4.02
N LEU A 205 -20.14 5.24 5.18
CA LEU A 205 -21.19 6.27 5.29
C LEU A 205 -20.67 7.67 4.97
N ASP A 206 -19.36 7.90 5.09
CA ASP A 206 -18.69 9.16 4.77
C ASP A 206 -18.03 9.14 3.38
N CYS A 207 -18.32 8.13 2.54
CA CYS A 207 -17.63 7.90 1.26
C CYS A 207 -17.69 9.13 0.33
N GLY A 208 -18.84 9.76 0.23
CA GLY A 208 -19.04 10.96 -0.61
C GLY A 208 -18.13 12.10 -0.19
N GLU A 209 -18.08 12.41 1.10
CA GLU A 209 -17.26 13.46 1.69
C GLU A 209 -15.76 13.15 1.54
N TYR A 210 -15.34 11.90 1.68
CA TYR A 210 -13.96 11.50 1.43
C TYR A 210 -13.57 11.74 -0.02
N ILE A 211 -14.44 11.43 -0.99
CA ILE A 211 -14.19 11.66 -2.41
C ILE A 211 -14.11 13.15 -2.72
N GLU A 212 -15.00 13.98 -2.17
CA GLU A 212 -14.95 15.43 -2.31
C GLU A 212 -13.62 16.00 -1.79
N GLN A 213 -13.21 15.60 -0.59
CA GLN A 213 -11.92 16.01 -0.04
C GLN A 213 -10.75 15.49 -0.89
N ALA A 214 -10.80 14.25 -1.38
CA ALA A 214 -9.76 13.69 -2.23
C ALA A 214 -9.61 14.49 -3.54
N GLN A 215 -10.72 14.94 -4.15
CA GLN A 215 -10.68 15.78 -5.34
C GLN A 215 -9.91 17.08 -5.09
N ARG A 216 -10.07 17.70 -3.93
CA ARG A 216 -9.33 18.90 -3.53
C ARG A 216 -7.84 18.60 -3.30
N LEU A 217 -7.54 17.50 -2.60
CA LEU A 217 -6.19 17.14 -2.19
C LEU A 217 -5.31 16.66 -3.35
N LEU A 218 -5.88 15.94 -4.30
CA LEU A 218 -5.15 15.39 -5.44
C LEU A 218 -4.70 16.52 -6.39
N ARG A 219 -3.48 16.42 -6.88
CA ARG A 219 -3.01 17.21 -8.01
C ARG A 219 -3.65 16.71 -9.32
N PRO A 220 -3.56 17.49 -10.42
CA PRO A 220 -3.87 16.97 -11.75
C PRO A 220 -3.14 15.64 -12.01
N ASP A 221 -3.83 14.68 -12.63
CA ASP A 221 -3.37 13.30 -12.87
C ASP A 221 -3.12 12.47 -11.60
N GLY A 222 -3.49 12.99 -10.43
CA GLY A 222 -3.47 12.23 -9.18
C GLY A 222 -4.55 11.15 -9.15
N VAL A 223 -4.35 10.12 -8.34
CA VAL A 223 -5.18 8.92 -8.31
C VAL A 223 -5.96 8.83 -7.00
N LEU A 224 -7.29 8.76 -7.11
CA LEU A 224 -8.20 8.35 -6.05
C LEU A 224 -8.34 6.82 -6.09
N VAL A 225 -8.32 6.19 -4.93
CA VAL A 225 -8.61 4.76 -4.76
C VAL A 225 -9.55 4.61 -3.57
N VAL A 226 -10.73 3.99 -3.77
CA VAL A 226 -11.70 3.73 -2.70
C VAL A 226 -11.88 2.23 -2.58
N ASN A 227 -11.60 1.70 -1.39
CA ASN A 227 -11.82 0.28 -1.06
C ASN A 227 -13.31 0.00 -0.78
N ASN A 228 -13.69 -1.27 -0.80
CA ASN A 228 -15.04 -1.74 -0.52
C ASN A 228 -16.14 -1.17 -1.45
N ALA A 229 -15.77 -0.73 -2.67
CA ALA A 229 -16.67 -0.07 -3.61
C ALA A 229 -17.78 -0.98 -4.17
N LEU A 230 -17.71 -2.31 -3.99
CA LEU A 230 -18.79 -3.24 -4.34
C LEU A 230 -19.55 -3.75 -3.10
N TRP A 231 -19.10 -3.41 -1.91
CA TRP A 231 -19.76 -3.66 -0.62
C TRP A 231 -20.40 -5.03 -0.51
N TYR A 232 -19.56 -6.08 -0.49
CA TYR A 232 -20.02 -7.49 -0.40
C TYR A 232 -20.99 -7.90 -1.49
N ASN A 233 -20.87 -7.34 -2.71
CA ASN A 233 -21.74 -7.47 -3.88
C ASN A 233 -23.13 -6.80 -3.74
N LEU A 234 -23.39 -6.08 -2.66
CA LEU A 234 -24.69 -5.43 -2.41
C LEU A 234 -24.91 -4.20 -3.30
N VAL A 235 -23.83 -3.53 -3.75
CA VAL A 235 -23.94 -2.36 -4.64
C VAL A 235 -24.58 -2.72 -5.98
N ALA A 236 -24.35 -3.93 -6.49
CA ALA A 236 -24.92 -4.40 -7.75
C ALA A 236 -26.37 -4.89 -7.64
N ASP A 237 -26.89 -5.09 -6.43
CA ASP A 237 -28.27 -5.49 -6.17
C ASP A 237 -29.18 -4.25 -6.08
N PRO A 238 -30.05 -3.99 -7.07
CA PRO A 238 -30.90 -2.81 -7.08
C PRO A 238 -31.96 -2.79 -5.96
N GLU A 239 -32.26 -3.95 -5.38
CA GLU A 239 -33.24 -4.09 -4.30
C GLU A 239 -32.61 -3.88 -2.91
N ASN A 240 -31.28 -3.78 -2.82
CA ASN A 240 -30.62 -3.53 -1.55
C ASN A 240 -30.70 -2.05 -1.18
N GLU A 241 -31.28 -1.77 -0.01
CA GLU A 241 -31.52 -0.43 0.55
C GLU A 241 -30.75 -0.17 1.86
N ASP A 242 -29.68 -0.95 2.15
CA ASP A 242 -28.81 -0.66 3.30
C ASP A 242 -28.14 0.71 3.12
N ASN A 243 -27.99 1.44 4.22
CA ASN A 243 -27.48 2.82 4.19
C ASN A 243 -26.13 2.91 3.48
N GLU A 244 -25.18 2.03 3.83
CA GLU A 244 -23.85 2.00 3.24
C GLU A 244 -23.93 1.71 1.74
N THR A 245 -24.80 0.77 1.32
CA THR A 245 -24.99 0.44 -0.09
C THR A 245 -25.51 1.63 -0.89
N ILE A 246 -26.47 2.38 -0.34
CA ILE A 246 -27.03 3.58 -0.98
C ILE A 246 -25.93 4.64 -1.12
N VAL A 247 -25.21 4.96 -0.04
CA VAL A 247 -24.17 5.98 -0.05
C VAL A 247 -23.06 5.64 -1.03
N ILE A 248 -22.61 4.39 -1.05
CA ILE A 248 -21.56 3.96 -1.98
C ILE A 248 -22.06 4.06 -3.43
N ARG A 249 -23.29 3.62 -3.71
CA ARG A 249 -23.88 3.72 -5.05
C ARG A 249 -23.97 5.17 -5.52
N GLU A 250 -24.46 6.07 -4.68
CA GLU A 250 -24.51 7.51 -4.98
C GLU A 250 -23.12 8.10 -5.23
N ALA A 251 -22.13 7.71 -4.45
CA ALA A 251 -20.74 8.14 -4.61
C ALA A 251 -20.13 7.64 -5.93
N LEU A 252 -20.38 6.38 -6.31
CA LEU A 252 -19.94 5.79 -7.59
C LEU A 252 -20.61 6.51 -8.77
N ASP A 253 -21.91 6.76 -8.69
CA ASP A 253 -22.67 7.48 -9.72
C ASP A 253 -22.16 8.91 -9.89
N ALA A 254 -21.88 9.61 -8.78
CA ALA A 254 -21.31 10.95 -8.82
C ALA A 254 -19.94 10.94 -9.52
N VAL A 255 -19.03 10.04 -9.17
CA VAL A 255 -17.70 9.95 -9.81
C VAL A 255 -17.82 9.58 -11.28
N SER A 256 -18.72 8.65 -11.64
CA SER A 256 -18.91 8.22 -13.03
C SER A 256 -19.56 9.29 -13.92
N SER A 257 -20.34 10.21 -13.33
CA SER A 257 -21.04 11.29 -14.03
C SER A 257 -20.20 12.56 -14.22
N MET A 258 -19.08 12.69 -13.50
CA MET A 258 -18.18 13.86 -13.56
C MET A 258 -17.07 13.65 -14.60
N ASP A 259 -17.44 13.53 -15.87
CA ASP A 259 -16.50 13.30 -16.98
C ASP A 259 -15.41 14.36 -17.14
N ASP A 260 -15.63 15.57 -16.65
CA ASP A 260 -14.68 16.68 -16.65
C ASP A 260 -13.69 16.62 -15.46
N ALA A 261 -14.05 15.90 -14.40
CA ALA A 261 -13.24 15.79 -13.19
C ALA A 261 -12.45 14.48 -13.09
N TRP A 262 -13.04 13.36 -13.51
CA TRP A 262 -12.52 12.03 -13.26
C TRP A 262 -12.41 11.14 -14.52
N VAL A 263 -11.45 10.22 -14.49
CA VAL A 263 -11.38 9.06 -15.37
C VAL A 263 -11.48 7.83 -14.50
N PRO A 264 -12.69 7.30 -14.25
CA PRO A 264 -12.91 6.21 -13.30
C PRO A 264 -12.77 4.83 -13.92
N ALA A 265 -12.45 3.85 -13.09
CA ALA A 265 -12.58 2.41 -13.34
C ALA A 265 -12.99 1.71 -12.04
N LEU A 266 -13.96 0.80 -12.12
CA LEU A 266 -14.36 -0.05 -11.00
C LEU A 266 -13.79 -1.45 -11.20
N LEU A 267 -12.88 -1.84 -10.30
CA LEU A 267 -12.15 -3.10 -10.38
C LEU A 267 -12.78 -4.11 -9.42
N PRO A 268 -13.10 -5.32 -9.88
CA PRO A 268 -13.62 -6.37 -9.03
C PRO A 268 -12.47 -7.11 -8.30
N VAL A 269 -11.72 -6.44 -7.45
CA VAL A 269 -10.67 -6.99 -6.61
C VAL A 269 -11.03 -6.76 -5.14
N GLY A 270 -10.82 -7.74 -4.27
CA GLY A 270 -11.35 -7.71 -2.91
C GLY A 270 -12.86 -7.49 -2.88
N ASN A 271 -13.33 -6.54 -2.09
CA ASN A 271 -14.73 -6.08 -2.03
C ASN A 271 -15.05 -4.97 -3.06
N GLY A 272 -14.30 -4.89 -4.16
CA GLY A 272 -14.38 -3.84 -5.15
C GLY A 272 -13.46 -2.66 -4.84
N LEU A 273 -12.80 -2.17 -5.87
CA LEU A 273 -11.89 -1.04 -5.79
C LEU A 273 -12.25 -0.01 -6.86
N LEU A 274 -12.80 1.12 -6.45
CA LEU A 274 -12.92 2.27 -7.35
C LEU A 274 -11.54 2.89 -7.50
N VAL A 275 -11.11 3.07 -8.74
CA VAL A 275 -9.88 3.80 -9.09
C VAL A 275 -10.25 4.93 -10.04
N ALA A 276 -9.88 6.17 -9.72
CA ALA A 276 -10.17 7.30 -10.58
C ALA A 276 -8.97 8.23 -10.69
N SER A 277 -8.60 8.61 -11.93
CA SER A 277 -7.58 9.63 -12.14
C SER A 277 -8.24 11.01 -12.23
N ARG A 278 -7.73 12.00 -11.47
CA ARG A 278 -8.19 13.38 -11.54
C ARG A 278 -7.72 14.02 -12.84
N ARG A 279 -8.66 14.58 -13.62
CA ARG A 279 -8.32 15.32 -14.84
C ARG A 279 -7.56 16.61 -14.50
N ALA A 280 -6.69 17.02 -15.41
CA ALA A 280 -6.13 18.36 -15.41
C ALA A 280 -7.24 19.34 -15.84
N SER A 281 -7.50 20.36 -15.02
CA SER A 281 -8.43 21.44 -15.32
C SER A 281 -7.87 22.36 -16.41
#